data_517aee6d9414bc8cc5d95a68cddba48f
#
_entry.id   517aee6d9414bc8cc5d95a68cddba48f
#
_cell.length_a   1.000
_cell.length_b   1.000
_cell.length_c   1.000
_cell.angle_alpha   90.00
_cell.angle_beta   90.00
_cell.angle_gamma   90.00
#
_symmetry.space_group_name_H-M   'P 1'
#
loop_
_entity.id
_entity.type
_entity.pdbx_description
1 polymer ?
#
loop_
_entity_poly.entity_id
_entity_poly.type
_entity_poly.pdbx_seq_one_letter_code
_entity_poly.pdbx_strand_id
1 'polypeptide(L)'
;MVVTMKKLSEDEKIRMQCEAREDYERSLLTEYNAGKREGIELERENTEKERQRADDAVQRADDAVRRADDAVKRAAELEAEVKRLQELLK
;
A
#
# COMPACT_ATOMS: atom_id res chain seq x y z
N MET A 1 -50.83 -25.96 39.06
CA MET A 1 -50.06 -26.54 37.93
C MET A 1 -48.58 -26.23 38.11
N VAL A 2 -47.81 -27.22 38.43
CA VAL A 2 -46.36 -27.04 38.68
C VAL A 2 -45.66 -27.22 37.33
N VAL A 3 -45.12 -26.14 36.82
CA VAL A 3 -44.22 -26.22 35.64
C VAL A 3 -42.90 -26.75 36.12
N THR A 4 -42.65 -28.02 35.95
CA THR A 4 -41.36 -28.61 36.20
C THR A 4 -40.40 -28.19 35.06
N MET A 5 -39.49 -27.30 35.36
CA MET A 5 -38.37 -27.08 34.47
C MET A 5 -37.61 -28.41 34.37
N LYS A 6 -37.57 -28.93 33.15
CA LYS A 6 -36.84 -30.15 32.85
C LYS A 6 -35.34 -29.90 33.10
N LYS A 7 -34.79 -30.57 34.12
CA LYS A 7 -33.33 -30.51 34.32
C LYS A 7 -32.66 -31.17 33.11
N LEU A 8 -31.74 -30.47 32.52
CA LEU A 8 -30.87 -31.03 31.49
C LEU A 8 -30.09 -32.21 32.05
N SER A 9 -30.02 -33.30 31.34
CA SER A 9 -29.15 -34.41 31.70
C SER A 9 -27.68 -33.96 31.67
N GLU A 10 -26.81 -34.67 32.38
CA GLU A 10 -25.38 -34.37 32.36
C GLU A 10 -24.78 -34.44 30.95
N ASP A 11 -25.23 -35.39 30.14
CA ASP A 11 -24.82 -35.54 28.76
C ASP A 11 -25.24 -34.34 27.88
N GLU A 12 -26.43 -33.81 28.10
CA GLU A 12 -26.91 -32.62 27.43
C GLU A 12 -26.11 -31.38 27.81
N LYS A 13 -25.77 -31.24 29.10
CA LYS A 13 -24.90 -30.14 29.56
C LYS A 13 -23.52 -30.19 28.93
N ILE A 14 -22.91 -31.38 28.88
CA ILE A 14 -21.61 -31.59 28.29
C ILE A 14 -21.66 -31.24 26.80
N ARG A 15 -22.71 -31.66 26.09
CA ARG A 15 -22.91 -31.33 24.68
C ARG A 15 -23.01 -29.83 24.46
N MET A 16 -23.79 -29.13 25.26
CA MET A 16 -23.95 -27.69 25.19
C MET A 16 -22.63 -26.95 25.44
N GLN A 17 -21.85 -27.42 26.41
CA GLN A 17 -20.52 -26.84 26.69
C GLN A 17 -19.55 -27.08 25.55
N CYS A 18 -19.57 -28.23 24.90
CA CYS A 18 -18.72 -28.52 23.74
C CYS A 18 -19.12 -27.66 22.55
N GLU A 19 -20.41 -27.51 22.29
CA GLU A 19 -20.92 -26.66 21.21
C GLU A 19 -20.54 -25.19 21.42
N ALA A 20 -20.68 -24.68 22.64
CA ALA A 20 -20.30 -23.31 22.98
C ALA A 20 -18.79 -23.07 22.78
N ARG A 21 -17.97 -24.05 23.13
CA ARG A 21 -16.52 -23.99 22.93
C ARG A 21 -16.16 -23.98 21.46
N GLU A 22 -16.77 -24.84 20.66
CA GLU A 22 -16.57 -24.90 19.22
C GLU A 22 -16.96 -23.59 18.53
N ASP A 23 -18.09 -23.01 18.93
CA ASP A 23 -18.56 -21.73 18.41
C ASP A 23 -17.59 -20.59 18.75
N TYR A 24 -17.08 -20.58 19.97
CA TYR A 24 -16.09 -19.61 20.42
C TYR A 24 -14.79 -19.73 19.62
N GLU A 25 -14.29 -20.94 19.44
CA GLU A 25 -13.08 -21.19 18.64
C GLU A 25 -13.26 -20.78 17.17
N ARG A 26 -14.42 -21.03 16.60
CA ARG A 26 -14.78 -20.61 15.25
C ARG A 26 -14.80 -19.10 15.10
N SER A 27 -15.38 -18.40 16.08
CA SER A 27 -15.40 -16.94 16.13
C SER A 27 -14.00 -16.36 16.20
N LEU A 28 -13.13 -16.89 17.04
CA LEU A 28 -11.74 -16.47 17.16
C LEU A 28 -10.98 -16.66 15.84
N LEU A 29 -11.18 -17.79 15.19
CA LEU A 29 -10.54 -18.07 13.89
C LEU A 29 -11.02 -17.11 12.81
N THR A 30 -12.31 -16.80 12.78
CA THR A 30 -12.90 -15.85 11.84
C THR A 30 -12.33 -14.46 12.05
N GLU A 31 -12.23 -13.98 13.28
CA GLU A 31 -11.64 -12.69 13.62
C GLU A 31 -10.15 -12.63 13.25
N TYR A 32 -9.41 -13.68 13.52
CA TYR A 32 -7.99 -13.78 13.15
C TYR A 32 -7.81 -13.68 11.64
N ASN A 33 -8.60 -14.42 10.87
CA ASN A 33 -8.52 -14.42 9.42
C ASN A 33 -8.92 -13.05 8.83
N ALA A 34 -9.93 -12.39 9.41
CA ALA A 34 -10.33 -11.05 8.99
C ALA A 34 -9.21 -10.04 9.24
N GLY A 35 -8.60 -10.07 10.43
CA GLY A 35 -7.47 -9.20 10.76
C GLY A 35 -6.27 -9.43 9.84
N LYS A 36 -5.99 -10.68 9.51
CA LYS A 36 -4.91 -11.03 8.57
C LYS A 36 -5.17 -10.49 7.17
N ARG A 37 -6.40 -10.58 6.68
CA ARG A 37 -6.78 -10.01 5.36
C ARG A 37 -6.64 -8.50 5.33
N GLU A 38 -7.11 -7.82 6.37
CA GLU A 38 -6.98 -6.37 6.49
C GLU A 38 -5.51 -5.94 6.50
N GLY A 39 -4.67 -6.65 7.24
CA GLY A 39 -3.23 -6.40 7.27
C GLY A 39 -2.58 -6.54 5.90
N ILE A 40 -2.93 -7.59 5.15
CA ILE A 40 -2.42 -7.82 3.78
C ILE A 40 -2.87 -6.69 2.84
N GLU A 41 -4.13 -6.26 2.93
CA GLU A 41 -4.65 -5.17 2.10
C GLU A 41 -3.95 -3.85 2.40
N LEU A 42 -3.72 -3.52 3.68
CA LEU A 42 -2.98 -2.34 4.08
C LEU A 42 -1.54 -2.36 3.57
N GLU A 43 -0.86 -3.49 3.65
CA GLU A 43 0.49 -3.64 3.11
C GLU A 43 0.53 -3.47 1.60
N ARG A 44 -0.45 -4.01 0.88
CA ARG A 44 -0.57 -3.83 -0.57
C ARG A 44 -0.77 -2.38 -0.95
N GLU A 45 -1.65 -1.67 -0.26
CA GLU A 45 -1.89 -0.25 -0.49
C GLU A 45 -0.64 0.58 -0.21
N ASN A 46 0.07 0.30 0.87
CA ASN A 46 1.31 0.99 1.21
C ASN A 46 2.40 0.72 0.18
N THR A 47 2.55 -0.53 -0.26
CA THR A 47 3.52 -0.92 -1.29
C THR A 47 3.22 -0.20 -2.61
N GLU A 48 1.95 -0.11 -3.00
CA GLU A 48 1.53 0.58 -4.21
C GLU A 48 1.81 2.09 -4.14
N LYS A 49 1.54 2.71 -2.99
CA LYS A 49 1.85 4.13 -2.76
C LYS A 49 3.35 4.40 -2.83
N GLU A 50 4.16 3.54 -2.23
CA GLU A 50 5.62 3.65 -2.29
C GLU A 50 6.14 3.49 -3.70
N ARG A 51 5.57 2.55 -4.46
CA ARG A 51 5.91 2.33 -5.88
C ARG A 51 5.60 3.58 -6.71
N GLN A 52 4.42 4.17 -6.53
CA GLN A 52 4.04 5.40 -7.22
C GLN A 52 4.97 6.55 -6.87
N ARG A 53 5.34 6.71 -5.61
CA ARG A 53 6.30 7.74 -5.18
C ARG A 53 7.67 7.53 -5.81
N ALA A 54 8.13 6.29 -5.89
CA ALA A 54 9.40 5.95 -6.52
C ALA A 54 9.36 6.26 -8.02
N ASP A 55 8.30 5.87 -8.71
CA ASP A 55 8.11 6.16 -10.14
C ASP A 55 8.05 7.67 -10.41
N ASP A 56 7.33 8.42 -9.59
CA ASP A 56 7.26 9.88 -9.69
C ASP A 56 8.62 10.53 -9.45
N ALA A 57 9.40 10.02 -8.50
CA ALA A 57 10.74 10.52 -8.23
C ALA A 57 11.67 10.26 -9.42
N VAL A 58 11.59 9.10 -10.06
CA VAL A 58 12.36 8.76 -11.26
C VAL A 58 11.97 9.69 -12.41
N GLN A 59 10.68 9.93 -12.64
CA GLN A 59 10.23 10.85 -13.67
C GLN A 59 10.72 12.27 -13.45
N ARG A 60 10.67 12.77 -12.21
CA ARG A 60 11.19 14.09 -11.88
C ARG A 60 12.70 14.19 -12.12
N ALA A 61 13.43 13.14 -11.78
CA ALA A 61 14.87 13.08 -12.03
C ALA A 61 15.16 13.09 -13.53
N ASP A 62 14.45 12.32 -14.33
CA ASP A 62 14.58 12.28 -15.79
C ASP A 62 14.26 13.64 -16.42
N ASP A 63 13.19 14.29 -15.96
CA ASP A 63 12.82 15.62 -16.45
C ASP A 63 13.87 16.68 -16.09
N ALA A 64 14.47 16.58 -14.89
CA ALA A 64 15.55 17.46 -14.47
C ALA A 64 16.80 17.27 -15.34
N VAL A 65 17.15 16.04 -15.68
CA VAL A 65 18.26 15.72 -16.58
C VAL A 65 17.99 16.30 -17.97
N ARG A 66 16.80 16.14 -18.52
CA ARG A 66 16.44 16.72 -19.83
C ARG A 66 16.55 18.24 -19.83
N ARG A 67 16.06 18.89 -18.78
CA ARG A 67 16.18 20.35 -18.65
C ARG A 67 17.63 20.80 -18.57
N ALA A 68 18.45 20.07 -17.85
CA ALA A 68 19.87 20.35 -17.76
C ALA A 68 20.56 20.18 -19.12
N ASP A 69 20.26 19.11 -19.85
CA ASP A 69 20.80 18.86 -21.19
C ASP A 69 20.37 19.97 -22.18
N ASP A 70 19.11 20.36 -22.12
CA ASP A 70 18.60 21.46 -22.97
C ASP A 70 19.27 22.79 -22.64
N ALA A 71 19.52 23.06 -21.37
CA ALA A 71 20.24 24.24 -20.92
C ALA A 71 21.68 24.25 -21.43
N VAL A 72 22.37 23.11 -21.39
CA VAL A 72 23.73 22.94 -21.91
C VAL A 72 23.76 23.20 -23.43
N LYS A 73 22.80 22.65 -24.17
CA LYS A 73 22.68 22.88 -25.62
C LYS A 73 22.45 24.34 -25.96
N ARG A 74 21.57 25.02 -25.24
CA ARG A 74 21.32 26.45 -25.41
C ARG A 74 22.57 27.29 -25.14
N ALA A 75 23.28 26.95 -24.04
CA ALA A 75 24.53 27.63 -23.73
C ALA A 75 25.57 27.48 -24.83
N ALA A 76 25.71 26.26 -25.36
CA ALA A 76 26.62 26.01 -26.49
C ALA A 76 26.22 26.80 -27.77
N GLU A 77 24.94 26.85 -28.09
CA GLU A 77 24.41 27.64 -29.21
C GLU A 77 24.68 29.14 -29.04
N LEU A 78 24.46 29.65 -27.84
CA LEU A 78 24.71 31.07 -27.53
C LEU A 78 26.20 31.40 -27.60
N GLU A 79 27.06 30.54 -27.13
CA GLU A 79 28.51 30.71 -27.23
C GLU A 79 28.96 30.73 -28.69
N ALA A 80 28.45 29.83 -29.51
CA ALA A 80 28.72 29.79 -30.94
C ALA A 80 28.27 31.08 -31.65
N GLU A 81 27.08 31.56 -31.28
CA GLU A 81 26.53 32.80 -31.82
C GLU A 81 27.36 34.03 -31.41
N VAL A 82 27.76 34.09 -30.15
CA VAL A 82 28.64 35.17 -29.66
C VAL A 82 29.97 35.19 -30.42
N LYS A 83 30.59 34.04 -30.61
CA LYS A 83 31.83 33.93 -31.39
C LYS A 83 31.64 34.40 -32.82
N ARG A 84 30.55 34.01 -33.45
CA ARG A 84 30.25 34.43 -34.83
C ARG A 84 30.06 35.96 -34.93
N LEU A 85 29.37 36.55 -33.96
CA LEU A 85 29.18 38.02 -33.92
C LEU A 85 30.48 38.73 -33.63
N GLN A 86 31.34 38.23 -32.79
CA GLN A 86 32.66 38.80 -32.52
C GLN A 86 33.55 38.79 -33.76
N GLU A 87 33.50 37.71 -34.55
CA GLU A 87 34.24 37.66 -35.81
C GLU A 87 33.73 38.66 -36.83
N LEU A 88 32.43 38.91 -36.89
CA LEU A 88 31.85 39.90 -37.77
C LEU A 88 32.24 41.36 -37.43
N LEU A 89 32.54 41.60 -36.15
CA LEU A 89 32.94 42.95 -35.68
C LEU A 89 34.43 43.26 -35.83
N LYS A 90 35.20 42.30 -36.26
CA LYS A 90 36.62 42.51 -36.57
C LYS A 90 36.79 43.29 -37.92
#